data_47943c9d6cfe54d91779764bae3843c3
#
_entry.id   47943c9d6cfe54d91779764bae3843c3
#
_cell.length_a   1.000
_cell.length_b   1.000
_cell.length_c   1.000
_cell.angle_alpha   90.00
_cell.angle_beta   90.00
_cell.angle_gamma   90.00
#
_symmetry.space_group_name_H-M   'P 1'
#
loop_
_entity.id
_entity.type
_entity.pdbx_description
1 polymer ?
#
loop_
_entity_poly.entity_id
_entity_poly.type
_entity_poly.pdbx_seq_one_letter_code
_entity_poly.pdbx_strand_id
1 'polypeptide(L)'
;MLRKIRIALAIVSITLVTLLFVDFSGTCARHFGWMAKIQFLPALLAANVVVVAPLVLVTLVFGRVYCSVVCPLGIMQDVFGRLGRLGRKHRFRYSYSPAKTVLRVVMLAVMAVAIVLGIAAIVTLLAPYSAYGRIAQTLLQPVWIFGNNLLADAAERADSYAFYRVDIWLRS
;
A
#
# COMPACT_ATOMS: atom_id res chain seq x y z
N MET A 1 -12.06 12.53 -18.99
CA MET A 1 -12.41 11.14 -18.65
C MET A 1 -11.27 10.39 -17.99
N LEU A 2 -10.08 10.34 -18.52
CA LEU A 2 -8.91 9.62 -17.99
C LEU A 2 -8.57 9.90 -16.51
N ARG A 3 -8.69 11.16 -16.07
CA ARG A 3 -8.42 11.53 -14.66
C ARG A 3 -9.40 10.89 -13.68
N LYS A 4 -10.68 10.78 -14.04
CA LYS A 4 -11.70 10.17 -13.19
C LYS A 4 -11.48 8.65 -13.08
N ILE A 5 -11.16 8.01 -14.21
CA ILE A 5 -10.84 6.57 -14.25
C ILE A 5 -9.60 6.26 -13.39
N ARG A 6 -8.53 7.06 -13.52
CA ARG A 6 -7.32 6.91 -12.70
C ARG A 6 -7.63 7.02 -11.20
N ILE A 7 -8.43 7.99 -10.79
CA ILE A 7 -8.80 8.18 -9.38
C ILE A 7 -9.64 7.00 -8.88
N ALA A 8 -10.60 6.53 -9.66
CA ALA A 8 -11.43 5.37 -9.30
C ALA A 8 -10.57 4.12 -9.12
N LEU A 9 -9.69 3.82 -10.08
CA LEU A 9 -8.77 2.68 -9.99
C LEU A 9 -7.83 2.79 -8.80
N ALA A 10 -7.30 3.99 -8.51
CA ALA A 10 -6.44 4.22 -7.36
C ALA A 10 -7.19 3.97 -6.04
N ILE A 11 -8.44 4.43 -5.92
CA ILE A 11 -9.28 4.20 -4.73
C ILE A 11 -9.54 2.70 -4.55
N VAL A 12 -9.93 2.00 -5.62
CA VAL A 12 -10.15 0.55 -5.57
C VAL A 12 -8.88 -0.19 -5.15
N SER A 13 -7.74 0.14 -5.77
CA SER A 13 -6.45 -0.50 -5.46
C SER A 13 -6.03 -0.28 -4.01
N ILE A 14 -6.07 0.95 -3.50
CA ILE A 14 -5.67 1.22 -2.11
C ILE A 14 -6.63 0.56 -1.11
N THR A 15 -7.94 0.56 -1.39
CA THR A 15 -8.92 -0.09 -0.52
C THR A 15 -8.69 -1.59 -0.45
N LEU A 16 -8.49 -2.26 -1.59
CA LEU A 16 -8.24 -3.70 -1.63
C LEU A 16 -6.93 -4.07 -0.92
N VAL A 17 -5.85 -3.30 -1.16
CA VAL A 17 -4.57 -3.54 -0.48
C VAL A 17 -4.69 -3.27 1.03
N THR A 18 -5.43 -2.24 1.44
CA THR A 18 -5.66 -1.96 2.87
C THR A 18 -6.45 -3.09 3.52
N LEU A 19 -7.50 -3.58 2.88
CA LEU A 19 -8.28 -4.70 3.37
C LEU A 19 -7.43 -5.97 3.54
N LEU A 20 -6.49 -6.23 2.61
CA LEU A 20 -5.55 -7.35 2.73
C LEU A 20 -4.66 -7.26 3.98
N PHE A 21 -4.26 -6.05 4.39
CA PHE A 21 -3.44 -5.86 5.58
C PHE A 21 -4.24 -5.82 6.88
N VAL A 22 -5.52 -5.46 6.83
CA VAL A 22 -6.39 -5.31 8.00
C VAL A 22 -7.23 -6.57 8.24
N ASP A 23 -7.36 -7.44 7.23
CA ASP A 23 -8.17 -8.65 7.32
C ASP A 23 -7.58 -9.68 8.31
N PHE A 24 -8.34 -9.99 9.34
CA PHE A 24 -8.01 -10.98 10.36
C PHE A 24 -8.56 -12.38 10.04
N SER A 25 -9.65 -12.44 9.26
CA SER A 25 -10.33 -13.68 8.95
C SER A 25 -9.65 -14.47 7.84
N GLY A 26 -8.71 -13.86 7.11
CA GLY A 26 -8.04 -14.47 5.95
C GLY A 26 -8.94 -14.64 4.72
N THR A 27 -10.20 -14.19 4.80
CA THR A 27 -11.15 -14.30 3.69
C THR A 27 -10.78 -13.38 2.53
N CYS A 28 -10.38 -12.15 2.80
CA CYS A 28 -9.88 -11.25 1.76
C CYS A 28 -8.56 -11.73 1.18
N ALA A 29 -7.66 -12.29 2.00
CA ALA A 29 -6.41 -12.87 1.55
C ALA A 29 -6.63 -14.05 0.60
N ARG A 30 -7.67 -14.87 0.85
CA ARG A 30 -8.04 -15.99 -0.02
C ARG A 30 -8.56 -15.53 -1.39
N HIS A 31 -9.35 -14.47 -1.45
CA HIS A 31 -9.99 -14.00 -2.69
C HIS A 31 -9.14 -12.97 -3.45
N PHE A 32 -8.47 -12.08 -2.74
CA PHE A 32 -7.72 -10.95 -3.30
C PHE A 32 -6.20 -11.04 -3.09
N GLY A 33 -5.67 -12.13 -2.55
CA GLY A 33 -4.23 -12.33 -2.32
C GLY A 33 -3.38 -12.24 -3.60
N TRP A 34 -3.99 -12.42 -4.78
CA TRP A 34 -3.34 -12.19 -6.06
C TRP A 34 -2.90 -10.73 -6.25
N MET A 35 -3.62 -9.75 -5.66
CA MET A 35 -3.21 -8.34 -5.74
C MET A 35 -1.87 -8.06 -5.04
N ALA A 36 -1.57 -8.78 -3.94
CA ALA A 36 -0.27 -8.70 -3.31
C ALA A 36 0.84 -9.25 -4.24
N LYS A 37 0.54 -10.32 -4.98
CA LYS A 37 1.49 -10.95 -5.92
C LYS A 37 1.77 -10.12 -7.17
N ILE A 38 0.85 -9.24 -7.57
CA ILE A 38 1.02 -8.30 -8.69
C ILE A 38 1.91 -7.10 -8.31
N GLN A 39 2.13 -6.83 -7.02
CA GLN A 39 3.03 -5.77 -6.62
C GLN A 39 4.43 -6.04 -7.15
N PHE A 40 5.10 -4.99 -7.66
CA PHE A 40 6.36 -5.12 -8.39
C PHE A 40 7.43 -5.90 -7.60
N LEU A 41 7.62 -5.58 -6.33
CA LEU A 41 8.67 -6.21 -5.54
C LEU A 41 8.36 -7.67 -5.17
N PRO A 42 7.17 -8.05 -4.67
CA PRO A 42 6.82 -9.45 -4.46
C PRO A 42 6.91 -10.29 -5.74
N ALA A 43 6.49 -9.73 -6.88
CA ALA A 43 6.61 -10.40 -8.17
C ALA A 43 8.07 -10.59 -8.61
N LEU A 44 8.93 -9.59 -8.36
CA LEU A 44 10.36 -9.65 -8.66
C LEU A 44 11.05 -10.71 -7.78
N LEU A 45 10.78 -10.72 -6.47
CA LEU A 45 11.35 -11.70 -5.54
C LEU A 45 10.87 -13.14 -5.81
N ALA A 46 9.64 -13.29 -6.31
CA ALA A 46 9.11 -14.58 -6.76
C ALA A 46 9.62 -15.00 -8.14
N ALA A 47 10.51 -14.22 -8.78
CA ALA A 47 11.01 -14.42 -10.14
C ALA A 47 9.89 -14.60 -11.19
N ASN A 48 8.74 -13.96 -10.97
CA ASN A 48 7.56 -14.09 -11.84
C ASN A 48 7.68 -13.14 -13.04
N VAL A 49 8.39 -13.61 -14.09
CA VAL A 49 8.64 -12.83 -15.32
C VAL A 49 7.33 -12.42 -16.00
N VAL A 50 6.29 -13.25 -15.92
CA VAL A 50 4.97 -12.98 -16.54
C VAL A 50 4.30 -11.74 -15.93
N VAL A 51 4.57 -11.43 -14.68
CA VAL A 51 4.04 -10.22 -14.02
C VAL A 51 5.02 -9.05 -14.16
N VAL A 52 6.31 -9.30 -14.01
CA VAL A 52 7.34 -8.24 -14.04
C VAL A 52 7.48 -7.61 -15.43
N ALA A 53 7.48 -8.42 -16.48
CA ALA A 53 7.65 -7.90 -17.85
C ALA A 53 6.56 -6.90 -18.28
N PRO A 54 5.24 -7.18 -18.12
CA PRO A 54 4.21 -6.20 -18.44
C PRO A 54 4.24 -4.98 -17.51
N LEU A 55 4.61 -5.13 -16.22
CA LEU A 55 4.75 -3.99 -15.32
C LEU A 55 5.88 -3.04 -15.76
N VAL A 56 7.02 -3.60 -16.18
CA VAL A 56 8.12 -2.82 -16.74
C VAL A 56 7.70 -2.14 -18.04
N LEU A 57 7.03 -2.87 -18.94
CA LEU A 57 6.53 -2.33 -20.21
C LEU A 57 5.54 -1.16 -19.97
N VAL A 58 4.58 -1.34 -19.09
CA VAL A 58 3.61 -0.30 -18.71
C VAL A 58 4.33 0.91 -18.12
N THR A 59 5.34 0.69 -17.29
CA THR A 59 6.12 1.79 -16.68
C THR A 59 6.95 2.53 -17.73
N LEU A 60 7.52 1.84 -18.70
CA LEU A 60 8.27 2.46 -19.82
C LEU A 60 7.38 3.29 -20.72
N VAL A 61 6.18 2.79 -21.06
CA VAL A 61 5.25 3.47 -21.97
C VAL A 61 4.51 4.61 -21.29
N PHE A 62 4.00 4.38 -20.08
CA PHE A 62 3.11 5.32 -19.36
C PHE A 62 3.79 6.03 -18.20
N GLY A 63 5.06 5.77 -17.90
CA GLY A 63 5.80 6.41 -16.85
C GLY A 63 5.23 6.11 -15.44
N ARG A 64 4.67 7.13 -14.78
CA ARG A 64 4.23 7.05 -13.37
C ARG A 64 2.88 6.35 -13.13
N VAL A 65 2.27 5.71 -14.14
CA VAL A 65 0.93 5.11 -13.99
C VAL A 65 0.92 4.03 -12.91
N TYR A 66 1.92 3.15 -12.89
CA TYR A 66 2.04 2.14 -11.84
C TYR A 66 2.04 2.75 -10.44
N CYS A 67 2.88 3.77 -10.20
CA CYS A 67 2.97 4.43 -8.89
C CYS A 67 1.70 5.19 -8.49
N SER A 68 0.91 5.65 -9.47
CA SER A 68 -0.30 6.45 -9.20
C SER A 68 -1.59 5.64 -9.12
N VAL A 69 -1.57 4.37 -9.52
CA VAL A 69 -2.78 3.52 -9.60
C VAL A 69 -2.63 2.23 -8.80
N VAL A 70 -1.46 1.59 -8.83
CA VAL A 70 -1.24 0.26 -8.25
C VAL A 70 -0.46 0.35 -6.93
N CYS A 71 0.56 1.22 -6.86
CA CYS A 71 1.40 1.33 -5.68
C CYS A 71 0.68 2.09 -4.55
N PRO A 72 0.36 1.46 -3.41
CA PRO A 72 -0.40 2.10 -2.34
C PRO A 72 0.34 3.30 -1.73
N LEU A 73 1.67 3.24 -1.62
CA LEU A 73 2.47 4.35 -1.12
C LEU A 73 2.42 5.56 -2.05
N GLY A 74 2.44 5.35 -3.37
CA GLY A 74 2.31 6.43 -4.36
C GLY A 74 0.94 7.09 -4.31
N ILE A 75 -0.12 6.31 -4.11
CA ILE A 75 -1.49 6.82 -3.94
C ILE A 75 -1.58 7.65 -2.65
N MET A 76 -1.01 7.17 -1.54
CA MET A 76 -0.94 7.94 -0.29
C MET A 76 -0.24 9.28 -0.48
N GLN A 77 0.90 9.33 -1.18
CA GLN A 77 1.60 10.58 -1.48
C GLN A 77 0.71 11.57 -2.24
N ASP A 78 -0.06 11.09 -3.22
CA ASP A 78 -1.01 11.91 -3.98
C ASP A 78 -2.14 12.45 -3.08
N VAL A 79 -2.65 11.63 -2.15
CA VAL A 79 -3.68 12.04 -1.19
C VAL A 79 -3.15 13.10 -0.22
N PHE A 80 -2.03 12.84 0.45
CA PHE A 80 -1.43 13.80 1.38
C PHE A 80 -0.98 15.09 0.68
N GLY A 81 -0.46 15.00 -0.55
CA GLY A 81 -0.13 16.16 -1.35
C GLY A 81 -1.34 17.02 -1.72
N ARG A 82 -2.54 16.42 -1.80
CA ARG A 82 -3.80 17.17 -2.01
C ARG A 82 -4.32 17.77 -0.71
N LEU A 83 -4.32 16.99 0.38
CA LEU A 83 -4.72 17.47 1.71
C LEU A 83 -3.86 18.66 2.16
N GLY A 84 -2.54 18.60 1.99
CA GLY A 84 -1.64 19.70 2.32
C GLY A 84 -1.90 21.00 1.54
N ARG A 85 -2.58 20.89 0.38
CA ARG A 85 -3.04 22.06 -0.39
C ARG A 85 -4.35 22.66 0.09
N LEU A 86 -5.22 21.86 0.72
CA LEU A 86 -6.52 22.35 1.21
C LEU A 86 -6.39 23.23 2.46
N GLY A 87 -5.39 22.95 3.32
CA GLY A 87 -5.26 23.60 4.64
C GLY A 87 -4.55 24.97 4.65
N ARG A 88 -4.06 25.48 3.50
CA ARG A 88 -3.32 26.75 3.47
C ARG A 88 -3.93 27.75 2.50
N LYS A 89 -4.31 28.92 3.02
CA LYS A 89 -4.76 30.10 2.24
C LYS A 89 -3.71 30.61 1.24
N HIS A 90 -2.42 30.33 1.44
CA HIS A 90 -1.34 30.57 0.48
C HIS A 90 -1.09 29.31 -0.35
N ARG A 91 -1.35 29.37 -1.65
CA ARG A 91 -0.96 28.39 -2.65
C ARG A 91 0.57 28.21 -2.62
N PHE A 92 1.06 27.26 -1.83
CA PHE A 92 2.42 26.75 -1.99
C PHE A 92 2.48 26.04 -3.35
N ARG A 93 2.96 26.76 -4.37
CA ARG A 93 3.41 26.11 -5.59
C ARG A 93 4.67 25.35 -5.22
N TYR A 94 4.61 24.03 -5.31
CA TYR A 94 5.83 23.23 -5.26
C TYR A 94 6.73 23.73 -6.37
N SER A 95 7.86 24.35 -5.99
CA SER A 95 8.88 24.75 -6.94
C SER A 95 9.49 23.50 -7.56
N TYR A 96 9.75 23.55 -8.86
CA TYR A 96 10.47 22.48 -9.54
C TYR A 96 11.87 22.37 -8.95
N SER A 97 12.18 21.24 -8.34
CA SER A 97 13.53 20.90 -7.92
C SER A 97 14.13 19.90 -8.92
N PRO A 98 15.38 20.14 -9.40
CA PRO A 98 16.02 19.20 -10.30
C PRO A 98 16.16 17.82 -9.64
N ALA A 99 16.03 16.78 -10.45
CA ALA A 99 16.09 15.40 -9.97
C ALA A 99 17.47 15.11 -9.35
N LYS A 100 17.51 14.67 -8.09
CA LYS A 100 18.73 14.19 -7.43
C LYS A 100 19.09 12.81 -7.97
N THR A 101 19.64 12.76 -9.18
CA THR A 101 19.94 11.51 -9.91
C THR A 101 20.92 10.63 -9.14
N VAL A 102 21.93 11.22 -8.52
CA VAL A 102 22.93 10.51 -7.70
C VAL A 102 22.24 9.73 -6.57
N LEU A 103 21.35 10.41 -5.80
CA LEU A 103 20.63 9.75 -4.71
C LEU A 103 19.76 8.59 -5.20
N ARG A 104 19.11 8.75 -6.36
CA ARG A 104 18.27 7.68 -6.96
C ARG A 104 19.11 6.48 -7.37
N VAL A 105 20.26 6.72 -8.01
CA VAL A 105 21.18 5.66 -8.43
C VAL A 105 21.76 4.93 -7.23
N VAL A 106 22.19 5.66 -6.19
CA VAL A 106 22.72 5.06 -4.96
C VAL A 106 21.67 4.20 -4.27
N MET A 107 20.42 4.68 -4.12
CA MET A 107 19.35 3.90 -3.52
C MET A 107 19.00 2.64 -4.34
N LEU A 108 19.02 2.75 -5.67
CA LEU A 108 18.79 1.61 -6.55
C LEU A 108 19.93 0.59 -6.45
N ALA A 109 21.19 1.06 -6.40
CA ALA A 109 22.34 0.18 -6.21
C ALA A 109 22.32 -0.55 -4.87
N VAL A 110 22.01 0.16 -3.77
CA VAL A 110 21.84 -0.45 -2.44
C VAL A 110 20.75 -1.52 -2.45
N MET A 111 19.62 -1.23 -3.10
CA MET A 111 18.53 -2.19 -3.24
C MET A 111 18.96 -3.43 -4.04
N ALA A 112 19.65 -3.24 -5.16
CA ALA A 112 20.14 -4.34 -6.00
C ALA A 112 21.15 -5.22 -5.24
N VAL A 113 22.11 -4.62 -4.56
CA VAL A 113 23.09 -5.34 -3.73
C VAL A 113 22.41 -6.08 -2.60
N ALA A 114 21.43 -5.48 -1.91
CA ALA A 114 20.68 -6.13 -0.84
C ALA A 114 19.89 -7.35 -1.33
N ILE A 115 19.33 -7.30 -2.54
CA ILE A 115 18.65 -8.44 -3.16
C ILE A 115 19.65 -9.56 -3.46
N VAL A 116 20.80 -9.23 -4.06
CA VAL A 116 21.84 -10.22 -4.41
C VAL A 116 22.41 -10.89 -3.17
N LEU A 117 22.64 -10.13 -2.10
CA LEU A 117 23.16 -10.64 -0.82
C LEU A 117 22.07 -11.34 0.03
N GLY A 118 20.81 -11.34 -0.40
CA GLY A 118 19.71 -11.94 0.34
C GLY A 118 19.35 -11.23 1.64
N ILE A 119 19.72 -9.95 1.81
CA ILE A 119 19.46 -9.17 3.02
C ILE A 119 17.99 -8.70 3.02
N ALA A 120 17.08 -9.58 3.42
CA ALA A 120 15.64 -9.32 3.43
C ALA A 120 15.25 -8.07 4.22
N ALA A 121 15.97 -7.75 5.31
CA ALA A 121 15.68 -6.59 6.15
C ALA A 121 15.78 -5.25 5.39
N ILE A 122 16.84 -5.06 4.60
CA ILE A 122 17.03 -3.84 3.80
C ILE A 122 15.98 -3.78 2.69
N VAL A 123 15.74 -4.91 2.02
CA VAL A 123 14.74 -5.00 0.95
C VAL A 123 13.35 -4.65 1.46
N THR A 124 12.93 -5.22 2.60
CA THR A 124 11.61 -4.94 3.19
C THR A 124 11.51 -3.53 3.76
N LEU A 125 12.61 -2.92 4.22
CA LEU A 125 12.64 -1.55 4.71
C LEU A 125 12.44 -0.55 3.56
N LEU A 126 13.12 -0.75 2.43
CA LEU A 126 13.05 0.13 1.27
C LEU A 126 11.81 -0.12 0.40
N ALA A 127 11.17 -1.28 0.51
CA ALA A 127 10.02 -1.64 -0.30
C ALA A 127 8.81 -0.76 0.00
N PRO A 128 8.25 -0.05 -0.97
CA PRO A 128 7.09 0.81 -0.77
C PRO A 128 5.85 0.04 -0.32
N TYR A 129 5.69 -1.21 -0.78
CA TYR A 129 4.61 -2.08 -0.37
C TYR A 129 4.71 -2.48 1.11
N SER A 130 5.90 -2.88 1.55
CA SER A 130 6.17 -3.25 2.94
C SER A 130 6.06 -2.03 3.88
N ALA A 131 6.54 -0.85 3.44
CA ALA A 131 6.38 0.39 4.19
C ALA A 131 4.90 0.72 4.40
N TYR A 132 4.08 0.62 3.34
CA TYR A 132 2.63 0.79 3.45
C TYR A 132 1.99 -0.23 4.38
N GLY A 133 2.38 -1.51 4.28
CA GLY A 133 1.88 -2.57 5.14
C GLY A 133 2.11 -2.29 6.62
N ARG A 134 3.31 -1.82 6.98
CA ARG A 134 3.62 -1.41 8.36
C ARG A 134 2.74 -0.25 8.82
N ILE A 135 2.56 0.77 7.99
CA ILE A 135 1.67 1.91 8.30
C ILE A 135 0.23 1.41 8.51
N ALA A 136 -0.27 0.57 7.61
CA ALA A 136 -1.61 0.01 7.69
C ALA A 136 -1.81 -0.84 8.96
N GLN A 137 -0.86 -1.70 9.28
CA GLN A 137 -0.91 -2.53 10.49
C GLN A 137 -0.80 -1.71 11.78
N THR A 138 0.06 -0.69 11.81
CA THR A 138 0.27 0.09 13.03
C THR A 138 -0.84 1.10 13.28
N LEU A 139 -1.40 1.72 12.24
CA LEU A 139 -2.39 2.78 12.37
C LEU A 139 -3.83 2.32 12.11
N LEU A 140 -4.05 1.54 11.05
CA LEU A 140 -5.41 1.18 10.64
C LEU A 140 -5.92 -0.06 11.35
N GLN A 141 -5.05 -1.02 11.65
CA GLN A 141 -5.42 -2.24 12.34
C GLN A 141 -6.01 -1.99 13.74
N PRO A 142 -5.40 -1.17 14.63
CA PRO A 142 -6.00 -0.87 15.93
C PRO A 142 -7.36 -0.18 15.82
N VAL A 143 -7.50 0.75 14.85
CA VAL A 143 -8.78 1.45 14.60
C VAL A 143 -9.86 0.47 14.15
N TRP A 144 -9.50 -0.47 13.27
CA TRP A 144 -10.41 -1.51 12.81
C TRP A 144 -10.85 -2.43 13.95
N ILE A 145 -9.90 -2.91 14.78
CA ILE A 145 -10.19 -3.75 15.95
C ILE A 145 -11.12 -3.03 16.91
N PHE A 146 -10.83 -1.75 17.21
CA PHE A 146 -11.67 -0.94 18.08
C PHE A 146 -13.09 -0.81 17.52
N GLY A 147 -13.22 -0.51 16.21
CA GLY A 147 -14.51 -0.45 15.53
C GLY A 147 -15.26 -1.78 15.54
N ASN A 148 -14.56 -2.89 15.28
CA ASN A 148 -15.15 -4.22 15.34
C ASN A 148 -15.62 -4.60 16.74
N ASN A 149 -14.84 -4.29 17.77
CA ASN A 149 -15.21 -4.58 19.16
C ASN A 149 -16.39 -3.73 19.61
N LEU A 150 -16.46 -2.47 19.16
CA LEU A 150 -17.63 -1.61 19.43
C LEU A 150 -18.90 -2.14 18.77
N LEU A 151 -18.79 -2.64 17.54
CA LEU A 151 -19.90 -3.30 16.84
C LEU A 151 -20.28 -4.62 17.50
N ALA A 152 -19.30 -5.40 17.99
CA ALA A 152 -19.56 -6.63 18.73
C ALA A 152 -20.30 -6.35 20.04
N ASP A 153 -19.89 -5.34 20.81
CA ASP A 153 -20.60 -4.91 22.03
C ASP A 153 -22.03 -4.42 21.74
N ALA A 154 -22.23 -3.74 20.61
CA ALA A 154 -23.56 -3.29 20.18
C ALA A 154 -24.44 -4.47 19.73
N ALA A 155 -23.85 -5.44 19.01
CA ALA A 155 -24.55 -6.64 18.55
C ALA A 155 -24.92 -7.57 19.72
N GLU A 156 -24.05 -7.69 20.72
CA GLU A 156 -24.29 -8.44 21.95
C GLU A 156 -25.49 -7.86 22.74
N ARG A 157 -25.60 -6.54 22.79
CA ARG A 157 -26.76 -5.85 23.40
C ARG A 157 -28.06 -6.06 22.60
N ALA A 158 -27.95 -6.37 21.31
CA ALA A 158 -29.09 -6.65 20.42
C ALA A 158 -29.39 -8.16 20.29
N ASP A 159 -28.80 -9.01 21.14
CA ASP A 159 -28.94 -10.47 21.12
C ASP A 159 -28.54 -11.11 19.77
N SER A 160 -27.61 -10.49 19.04
CA SER A 160 -27.13 -10.93 17.74
C SER A 160 -25.66 -11.32 17.82
N TYR A 161 -25.33 -12.60 17.52
CA TYR A 161 -23.97 -13.14 17.53
C TYR A 161 -23.27 -13.03 16.17
N ALA A 162 -23.58 -11.99 15.39
CA ALA A 162 -23.01 -11.80 14.06
C ALA A 162 -21.56 -11.30 14.07
N PHE A 163 -21.11 -10.68 15.15
CA PHE A 163 -19.78 -10.14 15.32
C PHE A 163 -19.09 -10.70 16.55
N TYR A 164 -17.85 -11.20 16.37
CA TYR A 164 -17.04 -11.71 17.47
C TYR A 164 -16.02 -10.65 17.91
N ARG A 165 -15.82 -10.56 19.22
CA ARG A 165 -14.78 -9.72 19.81
C ARG A 165 -13.40 -10.25 19.47
N VAL A 166 -12.52 -9.38 19.01
CA VAL A 166 -11.14 -9.72 18.65
C VAL A 166 -10.21 -9.17 19.74
N ASP A 167 -9.51 -10.06 20.44
CA ASP A 167 -8.53 -9.67 21.46
C ASP A 167 -7.20 -9.29 20.81
N ILE A 168 -6.69 -8.10 21.20
CA ILE A 168 -5.44 -7.54 20.65
C ILE A 168 -4.22 -8.37 21.07
N TRP A 169 -4.31 -9.15 22.15
CA TRP A 169 -3.20 -9.89 22.77
C TRP A 169 -2.84 -11.23 22.13
N LEU A 170 -3.63 -11.74 21.20
CA LEU A 170 -3.42 -13.06 20.60
C LEU A 170 -2.35 -13.09 19.49
N ARG A 171 -1.60 -12.02 19.29
CA ARG A 171 -0.60 -11.92 18.22
C ARG A 171 0.74 -11.33 18.66
N SER A 172 1.24 -11.73 19.82
CA SER A 172 2.64 -11.50 20.17
C SER A 172 3.48 -12.75 19.85
#